data_44473270b2cef171e36f6647adf6f811
#
_entry.id   44473270b2cef171e36f6647adf6f811
#
_cell.length_a   1.000
_cell.length_b   1.000
_cell.length_c   1.000
_cell.angle_alpha   90.00
_cell.angle_beta   90.00
_cell.angle_gamma   90.00
#
_symmetry.space_group_name_H-M   'P 1'
#
loop_
_entity.id
_entity.type
_entity.pdbx_description
1 polymer ?
#
loop_
_entity_poly.entity_id
_entity_poly.type
_entity_poly.pdbx_seq_one_letter_code
_entity_poly.pdbx_strand_id
1 'polypeptide(L)'
;MLGQHPCETVIGSILPWLGTVIHKCHTSGISKEFLSTKEIDHICFRCSSNEEYIDIKSRITSEHIGTLLVEGIIGGRPISTVLLSKPYIYENWSIPCIEITSPKAGKVHQSGLEHIEVVIGDNEDGFLHSKEKLLKFTEQYPLIEFDLKAIDKEVNADVSLALEGIGSIKFHVKSLRDVCNYELSGGLVEKVAPDYFVVPNLDAPN
;
A
#
# COMPACT_ATOMS: atom_id res chain seq x y z
N MET A 1 -27.65 6.84 0.68
CA MET A 1 -26.54 6.20 1.41
C MET A 1 -25.80 5.36 0.40
N LEU A 2 -24.53 5.63 0.16
CA LEU A 2 -23.67 4.71 -0.61
C LEU A 2 -23.60 3.43 0.23
N GLY A 3 -23.94 2.29 -0.37
CA GLY A 3 -23.82 0.99 0.32
C GLY A 3 -22.35 0.73 0.68
N GLN A 4 -22.12 -0.07 1.71
CA GLN A 4 -20.79 -0.50 2.13
C GLN A 4 -20.06 -1.14 0.95
N HIS A 5 -18.81 -0.74 0.71
CA HIS A 5 -18.00 -1.33 -0.37
C HIS A 5 -17.70 -2.82 -0.05
N PRO A 6 -17.78 -3.74 -1.02
CA PRO A 6 -17.57 -5.18 -0.75
C PRO A 6 -16.28 -5.51 0.01
N CYS A 7 -15.16 -4.84 -0.28
CA CYS A 7 -13.91 -5.10 0.43
C CYS A 7 -14.00 -4.82 1.95
N GLU A 8 -14.86 -3.90 2.39
CA GLU A 8 -15.06 -3.59 3.81
C GLU A 8 -15.69 -4.75 4.59
N THR A 9 -16.34 -5.71 3.91
CA THR A 9 -16.83 -6.93 4.57
C THR A 9 -15.69 -7.87 4.98
N VAL A 10 -14.51 -7.67 4.39
CA VAL A 10 -13.32 -8.49 4.63
C VAL A 10 -12.32 -7.78 5.54
N ILE A 11 -11.98 -6.52 5.24
CA ILE A 11 -10.91 -5.77 5.93
C ILE A 11 -11.43 -4.68 6.88
N GLY A 12 -12.74 -4.62 7.09
CA GLY A 12 -13.37 -3.62 7.97
C GLY A 12 -13.58 -2.26 7.31
N SER A 13 -14.11 -1.32 8.08
CA SER A 13 -14.53 -0.01 7.57
C SER A 13 -13.34 0.87 7.22
N ILE A 14 -13.26 1.28 5.96
CA ILE A 14 -12.19 2.10 5.40
C ILE A 14 -12.49 3.60 5.58
N LEU A 15 -13.75 4.01 5.40
CA LEU A 15 -14.13 5.42 5.30
C LEU A 15 -13.69 6.30 6.48
N PRO A 16 -13.91 5.93 7.77
CA PRO A 16 -13.50 6.76 8.90
C PRO A 16 -11.97 6.88 9.01
N TRP A 17 -11.28 5.76 8.75
CA TRP A 17 -9.82 5.71 8.81
C TRP A 17 -9.20 6.58 7.71
N LEU A 18 -9.65 6.44 6.46
CA LEU A 18 -9.14 7.21 5.31
C LEU A 18 -9.38 8.71 5.50
N GLY A 19 -10.55 9.11 5.99
CA GLY A 19 -10.85 10.51 6.33
C GLY A 19 -9.88 11.06 7.37
N THR A 20 -9.51 10.24 8.38
CA THR A 20 -8.53 10.64 9.39
C THR A 20 -7.12 10.74 8.81
N VAL A 21 -6.71 9.82 7.93
CA VAL A 21 -5.41 9.86 7.23
C VAL A 21 -5.28 11.16 6.43
N ILE A 22 -6.27 11.48 5.59
CA ILE A 22 -6.26 12.69 4.76
C ILE A 22 -6.25 13.95 5.64
N HIS A 23 -7.06 13.99 6.70
CA HIS A 23 -7.08 15.12 7.63
C HIS A 23 -5.72 15.33 8.32
N LYS A 24 -5.12 14.26 8.85
CA LYS A 24 -3.80 14.33 9.51
C LYS A 24 -2.69 14.72 8.53
N CYS A 25 -2.70 14.19 7.32
CA CYS A 25 -1.76 14.60 6.27
C CYS A 25 -1.87 16.12 6.00
N HIS A 26 -3.11 16.63 5.89
CA HIS A 26 -3.34 18.07 5.72
C HIS A 26 -2.84 18.90 6.90
N THR A 27 -3.15 18.49 8.13
CA THR A 27 -2.68 19.22 9.33
C THR A 27 -1.17 19.13 9.55
N SER A 28 -0.51 18.15 8.94
CA SER A 28 0.97 18.07 8.92
C SER A 28 1.62 19.00 7.89
N GLY A 29 0.85 19.68 7.05
CA GLY A 29 1.34 20.70 6.13
C GLY A 29 1.21 20.35 4.62
N ILE A 30 0.71 19.18 4.26
CA ILE A 30 0.42 18.84 2.85
C ILE A 30 -1.01 19.27 2.54
N SER A 31 -1.20 20.21 1.61
CA SER A 31 -2.52 20.79 1.37
C SER A 31 -3.50 19.80 0.75
N LYS A 32 -4.80 19.96 1.09
CA LYS A 32 -5.87 19.17 0.47
C LYS A 32 -5.95 19.41 -1.03
N GLU A 33 -5.69 20.64 -1.49
CA GLU A 33 -5.69 21.02 -2.89
C GLU A 33 -4.63 20.22 -3.66
N PHE A 34 -3.41 20.09 -3.08
CA PHE A 34 -2.37 19.25 -3.67
C PHE A 34 -2.82 17.79 -3.75
N LEU A 35 -3.27 17.21 -2.63
CA LEU A 35 -3.71 15.82 -2.61
C LEU A 35 -4.85 15.56 -3.60
N SER A 36 -5.81 16.49 -3.73
CA SER A 36 -6.96 16.34 -4.63
C SER A 36 -6.58 16.28 -6.12
N THR A 37 -5.38 16.73 -6.48
CA THR A 37 -4.83 16.64 -7.84
C THR A 37 -4.07 15.34 -8.10
N LYS A 38 -3.89 14.49 -7.08
CA LYS A 38 -3.09 13.28 -7.14
C LYS A 38 -3.95 12.02 -7.06
N GLU A 39 -3.44 10.95 -7.62
CA GLU A 39 -4.04 9.62 -7.48
C GLU A 39 -3.67 9.04 -6.11
N ILE A 40 -4.66 8.50 -5.39
CA ILE A 40 -4.43 7.52 -4.33
C ILE A 40 -4.62 6.17 -4.99
N ASP A 41 -3.56 5.44 -5.20
CA ASP A 41 -3.59 4.24 -6.04
C ASP A 41 -3.89 2.96 -5.26
N HIS A 42 -3.61 2.94 -3.97
CA HIS A 42 -3.99 1.81 -3.13
C HIS A 42 -4.10 2.15 -1.64
N ILE A 43 -4.76 1.23 -0.95
CA ILE A 43 -4.84 1.15 0.50
C ILE A 43 -4.13 -0.12 0.94
N CYS A 44 -3.26 -0.04 1.94
CA CYS A 44 -2.59 -1.21 2.50
C CYS A 44 -3.29 -1.69 3.77
N PHE A 45 -3.53 -3.00 3.83
CA PHE A 45 -3.99 -3.71 5.02
C PHE A 45 -2.88 -4.63 5.52
N ARG A 46 -2.52 -4.50 6.79
CA ARG A 46 -1.54 -5.36 7.45
C ARG A 46 -2.23 -6.46 8.22
N CYS A 47 -1.81 -7.69 7.99
CA CYS A 47 -2.24 -8.85 8.77
C CYS A 47 -1.36 -9.05 10.00
N SER A 48 -1.95 -9.56 11.07
CA SER A 48 -1.26 -9.92 12.32
C SER A 48 -0.62 -11.30 12.25
N SER A 49 -1.14 -12.20 11.39
CA SER A 49 -0.62 -13.54 11.20
C SER A 49 -0.64 -13.98 9.73
N ASN A 50 0.06 -15.08 9.43
CA ASN A 50 0.05 -15.69 8.11
C ASN A 50 -1.31 -16.31 7.78
N GLU A 51 -1.99 -16.87 8.78
CA GLU A 51 -3.35 -17.44 8.63
C GLU A 51 -4.33 -16.34 8.23
N GLU A 52 -4.27 -15.18 8.89
CA GLU A 52 -5.09 -14.02 8.53
C GLU A 52 -4.79 -13.53 7.12
N TYR A 53 -3.51 -13.47 6.73
CA TYR A 53 -3.12 -13.10 5.37
C TYR A 53 -3.73 -14.03 4.32
N ILE A 54 -3.67 -15.34 4.54
CA ILE A 54 -4.23 -16.36 3.63
C ILE A 54 -5.75 -16.21 3.55
N ASP A 55 -6.43 -16.06 4.68
CA ASP A 55 -7.90 -15.89 4.74
C ASP A 55 -8.34 -14.64 3.99
N ILE A 56 -7.79 -13.48 4.34
CA ILE A 56 -8.14 -12.20 3.72
C ILE A 56 -7.89 -12.22 2.21
N LYS A 57 -6.71 -12.69 1.77
CA LYS A 57 -6.39 -12.83 0.35
C LYS A 57 -7.40 -13.73 -0.36
N SER A 58 -7.70 -14.90 0.20
CA SER A 58 -8.64 -15.85 -0.37
C SER A 58 -10.04 -15.24 -0.50
N ARG A 59 -10.53 -14.57 0.54
CA ARG A 59 -11.88 -13.97 0.53
C ARG A 59 -11.99 -12.83 -0.48
N ILE A 60 -11.04 -11.91 -0.50
CA ILE A 60 -11.06 -10.80 -1.45
C ILE A 60 -11.05 -11.29 -2.90
N THR A 61 -10.30 -12.36 -3.20
CA THR A 61 -10.19 -12.87 -4.58
C THR A 61 -11.31 -13.82 -4.95
N SER A 62 -11.80 -14.68 -4.04
CA SER A 62 -12.85 -15.68 -4.32
C SER A 62 -14.27 -15.11 -4.30
N GLU A 63 -14.52 -14.05 -3.54
CA GLU A 63 -15.82 -13.38 -3.45
C GLU A 63 -16.07 -12.37 -4.60
N HIS A 64 -15.25 -12.39 -5.64
CA HIS A 64 -15.31 -11.46 -6.78
C HIS A 64 -15.20 -9.98 -6.38
N ILE A 65 -14.61 -9.70 -5.24
CA ILE A 65 -14.35 -8.33 -4.76
C ILE A 65 -13.19 -7.72 -5.55
N GLY A 66 -12.20 -8.56 -5.88
CA GLY A 66 -11.04 -8.15 -6.67
C GLY A 66 -10.35 -9.30 -7.37
N THR A 67 -9.34 -8.97 -8.14
CA THR A 67 -8.47 -9.93 -8.85
C THR A 67 -7.04 -9.75 -8.37
N LEU A 68 -6.38 -10.85 -8.02
CA LEU A 68 -4.96 -10.84 -7.67
C LEU A 68 -4.14 -10.37 -8.89
N LEU A 69 -3.44 -9.26 -8.77
CA LEU A 69 -2.49 -8.79 -9.78
C LEU A 69 -1.15 -9.49 -9.61
N VAL A 70 -0.62 -9.46 -8.41
CA VAL A 70 0.68 -10.07 -8.08
C VAL A 70 0.71 -10.49 -6.61
N GLU A 71 1.44 -11.56 -6.35
CA GLU A 71 1.91 -11.94 -5.02
C GLU A 71 3.40 -12.19 -5.10
N GLY A 72 4.15 -11.52 -4.25
CA GLY A 72 5.61 -11.62 -4.22
C GLY A 72 6.18 -11.48 -2.81
N ILE A 73 7.48 -11.80 -2.68
CA ILE A 73 8.23 -11.55 -1.45
C ILE A 73 8.78 -10.14 -1.51
N ILE A 74 8.32 -9.27 -0.63
CA ILE A 74 8.76 -7.88 -0.52
C ILE A 74 9.18 -7.61 0.93
N GLY A 75 10.43 -7.21 1.11
CA GLY A 75 10.97 -6.98 2.46
C GLY A 75 10.93 -8.23 3.34
N GLY A 76 11.13 -9.41 2.73
CA GLY A 76 11.24 -10.71 3.40
C GLY A 76 9.89 -11.34 3.78
N ARG A 77 8.77 -10.86 3.23
CA ARG A 77 7.43 -11.41 3.50
C ARG A 77 6.53 -11.39 2.27
N PRO A 78 5.53 -12.27 2.19
CA PRO A 78 4.50 -12.20 1.16
C PRO A 78 3.69 -10.91 1.23
N ILE A 79 3.50 -10.31 0.06
CA ILE A 79 2.61 -9.18 -0.16
C ILE A 79 1.77 -9.49 -1.40
N SER A 80 0.47 -9.27 -1.31
CA SER A 80 -0.46 -9.41 -2.42
C SER A 80 -1.03 -8.06 -2.82
N THR A 81 -0.98 -7.75 -4.11
CA THR A 81 -1.69 -6.62 -4.70
C THR A 81 -2.94 -7.12 -5.40
N VAL A 82 -4.09 -6.60 -4.99
CA VAL A 82 -5.41 -6.97 -5.52
C VAL A 82 -6.02 -5.76 -6.22
N LEU A 83 -6.38 -5.92 -7.51
CA LEU A 83 -7.17 -4.95 -8.25
C LEU A 83 -8.64 -5.16 -7.88
N LEU A 84 -9.27 -4.13 -7.32
CA LEU A 84 -10.70 -4.16 -6.99
C LEU A 84 -11.57 -4.22 -8.25
N SER A 85 -12.61 -5.05 -8.24
CA SER A 85 -13.60 -5.12 -9.32
C SER A 85 -14.37 -3.82 -9.50
N LYS A 86 -14.53 -3.07 -8.41
CA LYS A 86 -15.00 -1.69 -8.37
C LYS A 86 -14.02 -0.91 -7.49
N PRO A 87 -13.48 0.22 -7.96
CA PRO A 87 -12.61 1.04 -7.12
C PRO A 87 -13.32 1.51 -5.85
N TYR A 88 -12.58 1.66 -4.75
CA TYR A 88 -13.09 2.30 -3.55
C TYR A 88 -13.18 3.81 -3.81
N ILE A 89 -14.38 4.38 -3.63
CA ILE A 89 -14.61 5.80 -3.88
C ILE A 89 -14.61 6.57 -2.56
N TYR A 90 -13.73 7.56 -2.47
CA TYR A 90 -13.67 8.51 -1.37
C TYR A 90 -13.56 9.93 -1.91
N GLU A 91 -14.55 10.78 -1.65
CA GLU A 91 -14.65 12.13 -2.24
C GLU A 91 -14.45 12.08 -3.77
N ASN A 92 -13.37 12.65 -4.28
CA ASN A 92 -13.01 12.65 -5.70
C ASN A 92 -11.98 11.56 -6.07
N TRP A 93 -11.50 10.78 -5.10
CA TRP A 93 -10.57 9.69 -5.38
C TRP A 93 -11.27 8.39 -5.74
N SER A 94 -10.68 7.72 -6.72
CA SER A 94 -11.05 6.38 -7.17
C SER A 94 -9.85 5.47 -6.92
N ILE A 95 -9.87 4.72 -5.81
CA ILE A 95 -8.76 3.91 -5.32
C ILE A 95 -8.90 2.49 -5.87
N PRO A 96 -8.07 2.09 -6.85
CA PRO A 96 -8.27 0.85 -7.59
C PRO A 96 -7.74 -0.39 -6.88
N CYS A 97 -6.75 -0.26 -6.00
CA CYS A 97 -6.04 -1.43 -5.46
C CYS A 97 -6.09 -1.50 -3.94
N ILE A 98 -5.98 -2.74 -3.44
CA ILE A 98 -5.66 -3.05 -2.05
C ILE A 98 -4.38 -3.86 -2.02
N GLU A 99 -3.43 -3.44 -1.19
CA GLU A 99 -2.27 -4.21 -0.82
C GLU A 99 -2.57 -4.97 0.48
N ILE A 100 -2.31 -6.27 0.52
CA ILE A 100 -2.42 -7.11 1.70
C ILE A 100 -1.04 -7.59 2.08
N THR A 101 -0.60 -7.29 3.30
CA THR A 101 0.74 -7.63 3.73
C THR A 101 0.71 -8.65 4.86
N SER A 102 1.48 -9.75 4.73
CA SER A 102 1.72 -10.66 5.84
C SER A 102 2.60 -10.00 6.92
N PRO A 103 2.63 -10.51 8.15
CA PRO A 103 3.51 -9.96 9.19
C PRO A 103 4.99 -10.13 8.83
N LYS A 104 5.84 -9.23 9.29
CA LYS A 104 7.30 -9.41 9.22
C LYS A 104 7.73 -10.42 10.27
N ALA A 105 8.62 -11.35 9.89
CA ALA A 105 9.23 -12.30 10.83
C ALA A 105 9.83 -11.57 12.04
N GLY A 106 9.61 -12.11 13.23
CA GLY A 106 10.10 -11.54 14.50
C GLY A 106 9.45 -10.21 14.92
N LYS A 107 8.33 -9.78 14.28
CA LYS A 107 7.57 -8.58 14.65
C LYS A 107 6.14 -8.94 14.99
N VAL A 108 5.66 -8.38 16.10
CA VAL A 108 4.23 -8.42 16.43
C VAL A 108 3.54 -7.21 15.76
N HIS A 109 2.55 -7.48 14.97
CA HIS A 109 1.73 -6.45 14.32
C HIS A 109 0.27 -6.61 14.74
N GLN A 110 -0.42 -5.49 14.90
CA GLN A 110 -1.87 -5.49 14.96
C GLN A 110 -2.43 -5.53 13.54
N SER A 111 -3.49 -6.28 13.35
CA SER A 111 -4.25 -6.30 12.09
C SER A 111 -4.95 -4.96 11.88
N GLY A 112 -4.95 -4.47 10.64
CA GLY A 112 -5.68 -3.26 10.29
C GLY A 112 -5.13 -2.50 9.09
N LEU A 113 -5.83 -1.42 8.76
CA LEU A 113 -5.41 -0.46 7.74
C LEU A 113 -4.12 0.24 8.19
N GLU A 114 -3.12 0.29 7.31
CA GLU A 114 -1.77 0.74 7.68
C GLU A 114 -1.35 2.03 6.98
N HIS A 115 -1.50 2.09 5.66
CA HIS A 115 -1.13 3.26 4.89
C HIS A 115 -1.95 3.38 3.60
N ILE A 116 -1.90 4.57 3.02
CA ILE A 116 -2.23 4.81 1.61
C ILE A 116 -0.98 5.24 0.88
N GLU A 117 -0.96 5.05 -0.45
CA GLU A 117 0.09 5.60 -1.28
C GLU A 117 -0.48 6.56 -2.32
N VAL A 118 0.26 7.65 -2.56
CA VAL A 118 -0.10 8.76 -3.43
C VAL A 118 0.91 8.87 -4.56
N VAL A 119 0.42 8.88 -5.79
CA VAL A 119 1.25 9.02 -6.99
C VAL A 119 1.58 10.49 -7.21
N ILE A 120 2.85 10.87 -7.06
CA ILE A 120 3.32 12.24 -7.30
C ILE A 120 3.97 12.43 -8.67
N GLY A 121 4.24 11.33 -9.37
CA GLY A 121 4.84 11.34 -10.70
C GLY A 121 3.85 11.71 -11.81
N ASP A 122 4.35 11.72 -13.02
CA ASP A 122 3.60 11.92 -14.24
C ASP A 122 3.86 10.80 -15.25
N ASN A 123 3.25 10.88 -16.45
CA ASN A 123 3.38 9.85 -17.47
C ASN A 123 4.78 9.72 -18.06
N GLU A 124 5.61 10.77 -17.97
CA GLU A 124 6.96 10.81 -18.52
C GLU A 124 7.98 10.17 -17.56
N ASP A 125 7.63 10.03 -16.28
CA ASP A 125 8.52 9.41 -15.30
C ASP A 125 8.73 7.91 -15.57
N GLY A 126 9.96 7.45 -15.36
CA GLY A 126 10.32 6.03 -15.42
C GLY A 126 9.98 5.26 -14.15
N PHE A 127 10.13 3.94 -14.21
CA PHE A 127 9.97 3.04 -13.04
C PHE A 127 11.21 3.00 -12.16
N LEU A 128 12.36 3.38 -12.72
CA LEU A 128 13.66 3.27 -12.06
C LEU A 128 14.14 4.65 -11.61
N HIS A 129 14.97 4.65 -10.56
CA HIS A 129 15.75 5.82 -10.14
C HIS A 129 14.92 7.08 -9.78
N SER A 130 13.78 6.87 -9.12
CA SER A 130 12.85 7.96 -8.77
C SER A 130 13.33 8.88 -7.64
N LYS A 131 14.50 8.62 -7.06
CA LYS A 131 15.06 9.34 -5.89
C LYS A 131 15.07 10.84 -6.04
N GLU A 132 15.55 11.37 -7.17
CA GLU A 132 15.66 12.82 -7.37
C GLU A 132 14.28 13.50 -7.32
N LYS A 133 13.27 12.90 -7.95
CA LYS A 133 11.90 13.43 -7.93
C LYS A 133 11.29 13.41 -6.52
N LEU A 134 11.54 12.33 -5.79
CA LEU A 134 11.08 12.20 -4.40
C LEU A 134 11.76 13.22 -3.48
N LEU A 135 13.06 13.46 -3.64
CA LEU A 135 13.78 14.52 -2.89
C LEU A 135 13.22 15.91 -3.21
N LYS A 136 13.03 16.23 -4.48
CA LYS A 136 12.40 17.49 -4.90
C LYS A 136 10.99 17.68 -4.32
N PHE A 137 10.25 16.58 -4.16
CA PHE A 137 8.96 16.61 -3.49
C PHE A 137 9.12 16.95 -2.00
N THR A 138 10.02 16.28 -1.29
CA THR A 138 10.22 16.52 0.15
C THR A 138 10.74 17.95 0.43
N GLU A 139 11.56 18.53 -0.44
CA GLU A 139 12.07 19.91 -0.34
C GLU A 139 10.96 20.97 -0.38
N GLN A 140 9.80 20.66 -0.95
CA GLN A 140 8.64 21.57 -0.95
C GLN A 140 7.99 21.69 0.44
N TYR A 141 8.31 20.77 1.35
CA TYR A 141 7.72 20.65 2.69
C TYR A 141 8.80 20.60 3.78
N PRO A 142 9.61 21.67 3.95
CA PRO A 142 10.80 21.64 4.82
C PRO A 142 10.50 21.47 6.30
N LEU A 143 9.24 21.60 6.72
CA LEU A 143 8.80 21.41 8.11
C LEU A 143 8.27 19.99 8.37
N ILE A 144 8.20 19.14 7.35
CA ILE A 144 7.75 17.75 7.47
C ILE A 144 8.96 16.84 7.53
N GLU A 145 9.01 16.00 8.56
CA GLU A 145 9.99 14.92 8.68
C GLU A 145 9.51 13.69 7.91
N PHE A 146 10.02 13.51 6.69
CA PHE A 146 9.75 12.32 5.90
C PHE A 146 10.70 11.17 6.28
N ASP A 147 10.18 9.94 6.36
CA ASP A 147 11.01 8.74 6.37
C ASP A 147 11.48 8.44 4.93
N LEU A 148 12.81 8.43 4.74
CA LEU A 148 13.47 8.23 3.45
C LEU A 148 14.05 6.82 3.28
N LYS A 149 13.74 5.86 4.18
CA LYS A 149 14.34 4.50 4.16
C LYS A 149 14.14 3.76 2.84
N ALA A 150 13.08 4.06 2.11
CA ALA A 150 12.75 3.40 0.86
C ALA A 150 13.14 4.19 -0.40
N ILE A 151 13.80 5.35 -0.25
CA ILE A 151 14.12 6.26 -1.36
C ILE A 151 15.15 5.70 -2.34
N ASP A 152 15.98 4.76 -1.89
CA ASP A 152 17.04 4.14 -2.69
C ASP A 152 16.59 2.83 -3.37
N LYS A 153 15.32 2.44 -3.26
CA LYS A 153 14.80 1.30 -4.03
C LYS A 153 14.96 1.58 -5.53
N GLU A 154 15.37 0.58 -6.27
CA GLU A 154 15.49 0.68 -7.72
C GLU A 154 14.13 0.83 -8.39
N VAL A 155 13.17 0.00 -7.99
CA VAL A 155 11.77 0.04 -8.44
C VAL A 155 10.88 0.43 -7.26
N ASN A 156 9.87 1.21 -7.53
CA ASN A 156 8.88 1.68 -6.54
C ASN A 156 9.51 2.30 -5.28
N ALA A 157 10.48 3.20 -5.48
CA ALA A 157 11.00 4.03 -4.40
C ALA A 157 9.87 4.90 -3.82
N ASP A 158 9.89 5.10 -2.51
CA ASP A 158 8.90 5.91 -1.81
C ASP A 158 9.53 6.77 -0.71
N VAL A 159 8.82 7.82 -0.33
CA VAL A 159 9.03 8.56 0.91
C VAL A 159 7.74 8.53 1.71
N SER A 160 7.82 8.46 3.03
CA SER A 160 6.63 8.34 3.85
C SER A 160 6.54 9.37 4.96
N LEU A 161 5.31 9.77 5.28
CA LEU A 161 4.97 10.60 6.43
C LEU A 161 4.22 9.72 7.45
N ALA A 162 4.81 9.53 8.61
CA ALA A 162 4.16 8.83 9.72
C ALA A 162 3.03 9.70 10.31
N LEU A 163 1.87 9.09 10.53
CA LEU A 163 0.70 9.71 11.12
C LEU A 163 0.41 9.02 12.46
N GLU A 164 0.82 9.68 13.55
CA GLU A 164 0.78 9.09 14.90
C GLU A 164 -0.58 8.47 15.23
N GLY A 165 -0.57 7.18 15.65
CA GLY A 165 -1.74 6.41 16.07
C GLY A 165 -2.67 5.97 14.93
N ILE A 166 -2.33 6.24 13.64
CA ILE A 166 -3.20 5.94 12.49
C ILE A 166 -2.50 5.07 11.44
N GLY A 167 -1.18 5.26 11.25
CA GLY A 167 -0.42 4.63 10.19
C GLY A 167 0.47 5.61 9.45
N SER A 168 0.47 5.59 8.13
CA SER A 168 1.28 6.50 7.31
C SER A 168 0.61 6.83 5.97
N ILE A 169 1.12 7.89 5.33
CA ILE A 169 0.91 8.17 3.92
C ILE A 169 2.26 8.10 3.23
N LYS A 170 2.33 7.43 2.09
CA LYS A 170 3.53 7.34 1.29
C LYS A 170 3.33 8.03 -0.05
N PHE A 171 4.44 8.45 -0.63
CA PHE A 171 4.48 9.14 -1.92
C PHE A 171 5.47 8.42 -2.82
N HIS A 172 5.05 8.06 -4.00
CA HIS A 172 5.84 7.37 -5.00
C HIS A 172 5.54 7.92 -6.42
N VAL A 173 6.29 7.46 -7.42
CA VAL A 173 6.27 8.12 -8.72
C VAL A 173 5.33 7.44 -9.71
N LYS A 174 5.14 6.12 -9.63
CA LYS A 174 4.26 5.34 -10.53
C LYS A 174 3.20 4.61 -9.72
N SER A 175 2.00 4.45 -10.29
CA SER A 175 0.94 3.70 -9.61
C SER A 175 1.35 2.24 -9.33
N LEU A 176 0.88 1.69 -8.22
CA LEU A 176 1.19 0.30 -7.84
C LEU A 176 0.78 -0.69 -8.94
N ARG A 177 -0.33 -0.44 -9.63
CA ARG A 177 -0.75 -1.29 -10.75
C ARG A 177 0.28 -1.29 -11.89
N ASP A 178 0.82 -0.12 -12.22
CA ASP A 178 1.82 -0.01 -13.29
C ASP A 178 3.15 -0.62 -12.86
N VAL A 179 3.55 -0.44 -11.59
CA VAL A 179 4.71 -1.11 -10.99
C VAL A 179 4.55 -2.63 -11.06
N CYS A 180 3.41 -3.18 -10.63
CA CYS A 180 3.15 -4.62 -10.72
C CYS A 180 3.26 -5.14 -12.16
N ASN A 181 2.72 -4.43 -13.14
CA ASN A 181 2.80 -4.81 -14.55
C ASN A 181 4.26 -4.78 -15.06
N TYR A 182 5.01 -3.76 -14.67
CA TYR A 182 6.42 -3.64 -15.01
C TYR A 182 7.24 -4.80 -14.43
N GLU A 183 7.08 -5.09 -13.15
CA GLU A 183 7.79 -6.16 -12.45
C GLU A 183 7.44 -7.55 -13.01
N LEU A 184 6.15 -7.80 -13.29
CA LEU A 184 5.70 -9.05 -13.90
C LEU A 184 6.29 -9.24 -15.30
N SER A 185 6.27 -8.22 -16.14
CA SER A 185 6.81 -8.27 -17.50
C SER A 185 8.34 -8.43 -17.53
N GLY A 186 9.03 -7.85 -16.56
CA GLY A 186 10.47 -7.95 -16.38
C GLY A 186 10.95 -9.22 -15.66
N GLY A 187 10.05 -10.04 -15.12
CA GLY A 187 10.41 -11.20 -14.31
C GLY A 187 11.07 -10.84 -12.97
N LEU A 188 10.78 -9.64 -12.43
CA LEU A 188 11.42 -9.09 -11.23
C LEU A 188 10.72 -9.53 -9.94
N VAL A 189 9.54 -10.16 -10.04
CA VAL A 189 8.78 -10.61 -8.87
C VAL A 189 9.45 -11.83 -8.24
N GLU A 190 9.90 -11.71 -6.99
CA GLU A 190 10.30 -12.85 -6.17
C GLU A 190 9.05 -13.62 -5.75
N LYS A 191 8.91 -14.84 -6.27
CA LYS A 191 7.69 -15.66 -6.05
C LYS A 191 7.64 -16.21 -4.62
N VAL A 192 6.45 -16.25 -4.05
CA VAL A 192 6.17 -16.95 -2.80
C VAL A 192 6.29 -18.46 -3.06
N ALA A 193 7.17 -19.14 -2.32
CA ALA A 193 7.33 -20.59 -2.44
C ALA A 193 6.02 -21.30 -2.04
N PRO A 194 5.66 -22.42 -2.70
CA PRO A 194 4.41 -23.15 -2.39
C PRO A 194 4.30 -23.63 -0.94
N ASP A 195 5.44 -23.85 -0.30
CA ASP A 195 5.55 -24.32 1.09
C ASP A 195 5.84 -23.18 2.10
N TYR A 196 5.85 -21.91 1.65
CA TYR A 196 6.18 -20.77 2.49
C TYR A 196 5.38 -20.72 3.80
N PHE A 197 4.09 -21.05 3.72
CA PHE A 197 3.18 -21.06 4.88
C PHE A 197 3.06 -22.42 5.57
N VAL A 198 3.63 -23.47 5.00
CA VAL A 198 3.57 -24.85 5.54
C VAL A 198 4.74 -25.15 6.47
N VAL A 199 5.90 -24.56 6.21
CA VAL A 199 7.07 -24.69 7.09
C VAL A 199 6.80 -23.87 8.36
N PRO A 200 6.81 -24.51 9.56
CA PRO A 200 6.73 -23.74 10.79
C PRO A 200 7.85 -22.72 10.79
N ASN A 201 7.52 -21.44 10.87
CA ASN A 201 8.51 -20.39 11.00
C ASN A 201 9.13 -20.56 12.41
N LEU A 202 10.26 -21.27 12.50
CA LEU A 202 10.97 -21.55 13.75
C LEU A 202 11.44 -20.28 14.44
N ASP A 203 11.41 -19.14 13.75
CA ASP A 203 11.78 -17.82 14.25
C ASP A 203 10.56 -16.95 14.63
N ALA A 204 9.33 -17.48 14.54
CA ALA A 204 8.16 -16.75 15.01
C ALA A 204 8.13 -16.77 16.56
N PRO A 205 8.05 -15.63 17.24
CA PRO A 205 7.86 -15.62 18.69
C PRO A 205 6.48 -16.21 19.04
N ASN A 206 6.47 -17.14 20.02
CA ASN A 206 5.25 -17.65 20.65
C ASN A 206 4.47 -16.54 21.34
#